data_6cded45b9e6c28dac08b67dfc59bc7f2
#
_entry.id   6cded45b9e6c28dac08b67dfc59bc7f2
#
_cell.length_a   1.000
_cell.length_b   1.000
_cell.length_c   1.000
_cell.angle_alpha   90.00
_cell.angle_beta   90.00
_cell.angle_gamma   90.00
#
_symmetry.space_group_name_H-M   'P 1'
#
loop_
_entity.id
_entity.type
_entity.pdbx_description
1 polymer ?
#
loop_
_entity_poly.entity_id
_entity_poly.type
_entity_poly.pdbx_seq_one_letter_code
_entity_poly.pdbx_strand_id
1 'polypeptide(L)'
;MHERVRPRIEVNYPVTLSGEGGEGAGTMNNLTITGGEIESALAVSTGTHVGVRIHLSGARNPINIAVATVRWQRDHRFGVEFVRFEGNAKAQLEEMLNQSDASPS
;
A
#
# COMPACT_ATOMS: atom_id res chain seq x y z
N MET A 1 -4.86 24.36 -11.95
CA MET A 1 -4.78 23.76 -11.56
C MET A 1 -5.11 22.97 -10.94
N HIS A 2 -5.18 22.21 -10.61
CA HIS A 2 -5.52 21.52 -9.98
C HIS A 2 -4.99 21.02 -9.20
N GLU A 3 -5.41 20.75 -8.65
CA GLU A 3 -4.93 20.34 -7.89
C GLU A 3 -5.15 19.26 -7.25
N ARG A 4 -4.29 18.46 -6.89
CA ARG A 4 -4.53 17.27 -6.23
C ARG A 4 -4.47 17.48 -4.81
N VAL A 5 -5.46 17.09 -4.10
CA VAL A 5 -5.50 17.21 -2.68
C VAL A 5 -4.57 16.22 -2.02
N ARG A 6 -4.50 15.03 -2.57
CA ARG A 6 -3.67 14.01 -2.02
C ARG A 6 -2.77 13.48 -3.06
N PRO A 7 -1.47 13.61 -2.90
CA PRO A 7 -0.53 13.11 -3.91
C PRO A 7 -0.66 11.61 -4.06
N ARG A 8 -0.67 11.17 -5.27
CA ARG A 8 -0.64 9.77 -5.59
C ARG A 8 0.70 9.49 -6.24
N ILE A 9 1.48 8.63 -5.62
CA ILE A 9 2.82 8.34 -6.06
C ILE A 9 2.81 7.01 -6.79
N GLU A 10 3.29 6.99 -8.01
CA GLU A 10 3.46 5.74 -8.73
C GLU A 10 4.73 5.07 -8.27
N VAL A 11 4.61 3.83 -7.86
CA VAL A 11 5.72 3.10 -7.28
C VAL A 11 5.69 1.69 -7.79
N ASN A 12 6.70 0.93 -7.42
CA ASN A 12 6.79 -0.47 -7.74
C ASN A 12 7.40 -1.20 -6.57
N TYR A 13 6.70 -1.24 -5.47
CA TYR A 13 7.21 -1.87 -4.26
C TYR A 13 6.69 -3.28 -4.14
N PRO A 14 7.54 -4.26 -3.90
CA PRO A 14 7.06 -5.60 -3.58
C PRO A 14 6.30 -5.55 -2.27
N VAL A 15 5.21 -6.29 -2.19
CA VAL A 15 4.44 -6.39 -0.97
C VAL A 15 4.18 -7.84 -0.66
N THR A 16 4.02 -8.12 0.62
CA THR A 16 3.54 -9.41 1.10
C THR A 16 2.16 -9.18 1.67
N LEU A 17 1.23 -10.02 1.27
CA LEU A 17 -0.17 -9.88 1.66
C LEU A 17 -0.55 -11.06 2.53
N SER A 18 -1.36 -10.79 3.56
CA SER A 18 -1.90 -11.87 4.37
C SER A 18 -3.38 -11.62 4.55
N GLY A 19 -4.18 -12.64 4.27
CA GLY A 19 -5.62 -12.53 4.36
C GLY A 19 -6.20 -13.87 4.71
N GLU A 20 -7.52 -13.97 4.61
CA GLU A 20 -8.20 -15.19 4.95
C GLU A 20 -7.78 -16.35 4.06
N GLY A 21 -7.48 -16.05 2.83
CA GLY A 21 -7.07 -17.09 1.89
C GLY A 21 -5.63 -17.50 2.01
N GLY A 22 -4.88 -16.92 2.95
CA GLY A 22 -3.48 -17.25 3.14
C GLY A 22 -2.61 -16.06 2.81
N GLU A 23 -1.36 -16.34 2.48
CA GLU A 23 -0.40 -15.31 2.18
C GLU A 23 -0.08 -15.31 0.70
N GLY A 24 0.29 -14.16 0.21
CA GLY A 24 0.68 -14.03 -1.17
C GLY A 24 1.60 -12.85 -1.37
N ALA A 25 2.16 -12.76 -2.55
CA ALA A 25 3.04 -11.68 -2.90
C ALA A 25 2.36 -10.82 -3.96
N GLY A 26 2.77 -9.57 -4.02
CA GLY A 26 2.24 -8.68 -5.03
C GLY A 26 3.16 -7.48 -5.20
N THR A 27 2.68 -6.53 -5.97
CA THR A 27 3.40 -5.30 -6.23
C THR A 27 2.46 -4.13 -6.01
N MET A 28 2.92 -3.16 -5.24
CA MET A 28 2.15 -1.95 -5.02
C MET A 28 2.52 -0.94 -6.09
N ASN A 29 1.56 -0.54 -6.88
CA ASN A 29 1.78 0.33 -8.03
C ASN A 29 1.50 1.78 -7.73
N ASN A 30 0.58 2.05 -6.83
CA ASN A 30 0.24 3.40 -6.41
C ASN A 30 0.16 3.44 -4.90
N LEU A 31 0.55 4.57 -4.32
CA LEU A 31 0.61 4.64 -2.87
C LEU A 31 0.25 6.05 -2.42
N THR A 32 -0.65 6.12 -1.43
CA THR A 32 -0.95 7.35 -0.71
C THR A 32 -0.91 7.03 0.77
N ILE A 33 -1.09 8.06 1.59
CA ILE A 33 -1.10 7.84 3.03
C ILE A 33 -2.34 7.05 3.48
N THR A 34 -3.37 7.01 2.65
CA THR A 34 -4.62 6.34 3.02
C THR A 34 -4.80 4.99 2.34
N GLY A 35 -3.98 4.64 1.38
CA GLY A 35 -4.15 3.37 0.71
C GLY A 35 -3.31 3.25 -0.53
N GLY A 36 -3.63 2.28 -1.36
CA GLY A 36 -2.88 2.07 -2.57
C GLY A 36 -3.51 1.04 -3.48
N GLU A 37 -2.86 0.84 -4.61
CA GLU A 37 -3.29 -0.15 -5.58
C GLU A 37 -2.24 -1.26 -5.64
N ILE A 38 -2.70 -2.50 -5.58
CA ILE A 38 -1.83 -3.66 -5.52
C ILE A 38 -2.17 -4.59 -6.66
N GLU A 39 -1.15 -5.12 -7.28
CA GLU A 39 -1.29 -6.14 -8.31
C GLU A 39 -0.79 -7.45 -7.73
N SER A 40 -1.62 -8.49 -7.76
CA SER A 40 -1.27 -9.76 -7.14
C SER A 40 -2.17 -10.85 -7.70
N ALA A 41 -1.64 -12.06 -7.70
CA ALA A 41 -2.43 -13.23 -8.06
C ALA A 41 -3.26 -13.74 -6.90
N LEU A 42 -3.06 -13.20 -5.71
CA LEU A 42 -3.83 -13.62 -4.55
C LEU A 42 -5.28 -13.23 -4.74
N ALA A 43 -6.17 -14.19 -4.49
CA ALA A 43 -7.59 -13.92 -4.62
C ALA A 43 -8.07 -13.14 -3.40
N VAL A 44 -8.68 -11.99 -3.67
CA VAL A 44 -9.24 -11.16 -2.60
C VAL A 44 -10.66 -10.79 -3.00
N SER A 45 -11.44 -10.39 -2.01
CA SER A 45 -12.81 -9.96 -2.25
C SER A 45 -13.00 -8.58 -1.69
N THR A 46 -13.78 -7.77 -2.39
CA THR A 46 -14.11 -6.44 -1.93
C THR A 46 -14.75 -6.51 -0.56
N GLY A 47 -14.33 -5.64 0.32
CA GLY A 47 -14.86 -5.57 1.68
C GLY A 47 -14.12 -6.40 2.69
N THR A 48 -13.19 -7.26 2.26
CA THR A 48 -12.43 -8.06 3.20
C THR A 48 -11.18 -7.30 3.65
N HIS A 49 -10.54 -7.83 4.67
CA HIS A 49 -9.36 -7.21 5.25
C HIS A 49 -8.13 -8.02 4.90
N VAL A 50 -7.04 -7.32 4.66
CA VAL A 50 -5.75 -7.96 4.40
C VAL A 50 -4.68 -7.20 5.16
N GLY A 51 -3.64 -7.92 5.53
CA GLY A 51 -2.43 -7.29 6.04
C GLY A 51 -1.50 -7.02 4.87
N VAL A 52 -0.78 -5.91 4.93
CA VAL A 52 0.12 -5.52 3.85
C VAL A 52 1.47 -5.19 4.43
N ARG A 53 2.49 -5.78 3.85
CA ARG A 53 3.85 -5.50 4.24
C ARG A 53 4.57 -4.97 3.02
N ILE A 54 4.97 -3.71 3.08
CA ILE A 54 5.57 -3.02 1.94
C ILE A 54 7.08 -3.08 2.09
N HIS A 55 7.74 -3.64 1.10
CA HIS A 55 9.20 -3.81 1.13
C HIS A 55 9.84 -2.69 0.35
N LEU A 56 10.61 -1.86 1.05
CA LEU A 56 11.27 -0.72 0.44
C LEU A 56 12.71 -1.08 0.14
N SER A 57 13.17 -0.69 -1.03
CA SER A 57 14.53 -0.92 -1.43
C SER A 57 15.46 -0.17 -0.50
N GLY A 58 16.44 -0.85 0.04
CA GLY A 58 17.40 -0.21 0.93
C GLY A 58 16.94 -0.01 2.34
N ALA A 59 15.68 -0.29 2.62
CA ALA A 59 15.16 -0.14 3.97
C ALA A 59 15.40 -1.42 4.74
N ARG A 60 15.70 -1.26 6.02
CA ARG A 60 15.97 -2.39 6.85
C ARG A 60 14.71 -3.15 7.18
N ASN A 61 13.64 -2.44 7.43
CA ASN A 61 12.38 -3.05 7.83
C ASN A 61 11.29 -2.64 6.86
N PRO A 62 10.34 -3.52 6.60
CA PRO A 62 9.20 -3.15 5.76
C PRO A 62 8.25 -2.25 6.53
N ILE A 63 7.36 -1.61 5.80
CA ILE A 63 6.27 -0.86 6.40
C ILE A 63 5.11 -1.83 6.55
N ASN A 64 4.65 -2.00 7.78
CA ASN A 64 3.61 -2.99 8.07
C ASN A 64 2.27 -2.30 8.28
N ILE A 65 1.32 -2.68 7.45
CA ILE A 65 -0.07 -2.25 7.60
C ILE A 65 -0.81 -3.44 8.18
N ALA A 66 -1.26 -3.29 9.42
CA ALA A 66 -1.88 -4.40 10.12
C ALA A 66 -3.21 -4.77 9.47
N VAL A 67 -3.99 -3.78 9.08
CA VAL A 67 -5.29 -4.02 8.47
C VAL A 67 -5.51 -3.03 7.35
N ALA A 68 -5.85 -3.56 6.17
CA ALA A 68 -6.30 -2.76 5.05
C ALA A 68 -7.57 -3.39 4.50
N THR A 69 -8.49 -2.57 4.03
CA THR A 69 -9.75 -3.05 3.50
C THR A 69 -9.71 -3.01 1.98
N VAL A 70 -10.09 -4.11 1.35
CA VAL A 70 -10.17 -4.16 -0.11
C VAL A 70 -11.40 -3.38 -0.54
N ARG A 71 -11.19 -2.31 -1.27
CA ARG A 71 -12.27 -1.42 -1.69
C ARG A 71 -12.79 -1.75 -3.07
N TRP A 72 -11.93 -2.23 -3.94
CA TRP A 72 -12.34 -2.65 -5.26
C TRP A 72 -11.37 -3.73 -5.73
N GLN A 73 -11.82 -4.51 -6.69
CA GLN A 73 -11.02 -5.61 -7.21
C GLN A 73 -11.38 -5.80 -8.67
N ARG A 74 -10.36 -5.93 -9.52
CA ARG A 74 -10.56 -6.16 -10.93
C ARG A 74 -9.37 -6.95 -11.45
N ASP A 75 -9.64 -8.10 -12.01
CA ASP A 75 -8.61 -8.98 -12.54
C ASP A 75 -7.58 -9.27 -11.45
N HIS A 76 -6.33 -8.92 -11.66
CA HIS A 76 -5.29 -9.17 -10.69
C HIS A 76 -4.89 -7.90 -9.94
N ARG A 77 -5.77 -6.90 -9.93
CA ARG A 77 -5.51 -5.65 -9.24
C ARG A 77 -6.60 -5.38 -8.23
N PHE A 78 -6.23 -4.76 -7.16
CA PHE A 78 -7.22 -4.33 -6.18
C PHE A 78 -6.70 -3.12 -5.44
N GLY A 79 -7.64 -2.31 -5.00
CA GLY A 79 -7.32 -1.13 -4.21
C GLY A 79 -7.63 -1.39 -2.76
N VAL A 80 -6.78 -0.89 -1.89
CA VAL A 80 -6.94 -1.06 -0.47
C VAL A 80 -6.93 0.29 0.21
N GLU A 81 -7.67 0.36 1.31
CA GLU A 81 -7.66 1.50 2.21
C GLU A 81 -7.03 1.06 3.50
N PHE A 82 -6.00 1.78 3.94
CA PHE A 82 -5.31 1.44 5.17
C PHE A 82 -6.18 1.79 6.36
N VAL A 83 -6.42 0.81 7.22
CA VAL A 83 -7.27 1.03 8.39
C VAL A 83 -6.44 1.12 9.64
N ARG A 84 -5.39 0.29 9.73
CA ARG A 84 -4.62 0.20 10.95
C ARG A 84 -3.17 -0.04 10.63
N PHE A 85 -2.33 0.81 11.16
CA PHE A 85 -0.89 0.70 10.97
C PHE A 85 -0.29 -0.01 12.16
N GLU A 86 0.81 -0.70 11.92
CA GLU A 86 1.51 -1.39 12.97
C GLU A 86 2.71 -0.60 13.40
N GLY A 87 2.88 -0.42 14.71
CA GLY A 87 4.01 0.32 15.23
C GLY A 87 4.00 1.74 14.70
N ASN A 88 5.14 2.19 14.22
CA ASN A 88 5.26 3.53 13.68
C ASN A 88 5.19 3.53 12.16
N ALA A 89 4.50 2.55 11.60
CA ALA A 89 4.43 2.43 10.14
C ALA A 89 3.83 3.66 9.49
N LYS A 90 2.85 4.27 10.14
CA LYS A 90 2.23 5.45 9.56
C LYS A 90 3.24 6.58 9.43
N ALA A 91 4.05 6.78 10.44
CA ALA A 91 5.08 7.81 10.41
C ALA A 91 6.11 7.50 9.33
N GLN A 92 6.47 6.23 9.20
CA GLN A 92 7.41 5.84 8.16
C GLN A 92 6.84 6.12 6.78
N LEU A 93 5.57 5.82 6.59
CA LEU A 93 4.92 6.05 5.31
C LEU A 93 4.83 7.53 5.02
N GLU A 94 4.46 8.33 6.01
CA GLU A 94 4.39 9.78 5.83
C GLU A 94 5.74 10.34 5.42
N GLU A 95 6.78 9.90 6.09
CA GLU A 95 8.10 10.40 5.79
C GLU A 95 8.53 10.03 4.37
N MET A 96 8.24 8.80 3.98
CA MET A 96 8.59 8.36 2.64
C MET A 96 7.85 9.16 1.59
N LEU A 97 6.56 9.38 1.79
CA LEU A 97 5.77 10.13 0.83
C LEU A 97 6.19 11.59 0.77
N ASN A 98 6.54 12.15 1.92
CA ASN A 98 7.02 13.54 1.96
C ASN A 98 8.32 13.70 1.20
N GLN A 99 9.20 12.75 1.34
CA GLN A 99 10.46 12.82 0.62
C GLN A 99 10.24 12.75 -0.88
N SER A 100 9.36 11.87 -1.31
CA SER A 100 9.04 11.77 -2.72
C SER A 100 8.38 13.02 -3.23
N ASP A 101 7.47 13.55 -2.43
CA ASP A 101 6.70 14.71 -2.80
C ASP A 101 7.58 15.97 -2.78
N ALA A 102 8.53 16.01 -1.90
CA ALA A 102 9.41 17.16 -1.77
C ALA A 102 10.50 17.13 -2.81
N SER A 103 10.52 16.15 -3.62
CA SER A 103 11.53 16.06 -4.65
C SER A 103 11.51 17.31 -5.48
N PRO A 104 12.63 17.94 -5.65
CA PRO A 104 12.64 19.18 -6.41
C PRO A 104 12.30 18.88 -7.82
N SER A 105 11.61 19.72 -8.32
CA SER A 105 11.21 19.45 -9.65
C SER A 105 11.86 20.41 -10.53
#